data_7f790f4da0012413d4d47e1411c9fb73
#
_entry.id   7f790f4da0012413d4d47e1411c9fb73
#
_cell.length_a   1.000
_cell.length_b   1.000
_cell.length_c   1.000
_cell.angle_alpha   90.00
_cell.angle_beta   90.00
_cell.angle_gamma   90.00
#
_symmetry.space_group_name_H-M   'P 1'
#
loop_
_entity.id
_entity.type
_entity.pdbx_description
1 polymer ?
#
loop_
_entity_poly.entity_id
_entity_poly.type
_entity_poly.pdbx_seq_one_letter_code
_entity_poly.pdbx_strand_id
1 'polypeptide(L)'
;MGRVLTVAGLLYLGLVSAQVGIVSPLVEQCGPSNVVCVNKYASVMPYHFFRPFSVNSSDVTFSATSVPNDTSFGLLNSSNFVVYDRARGLEILGSAPEYDLVFNVSSAVHEAPVYVPSLNKLFLSQLAPPPGYLPQLVVDLNQDPPTLSEFLSDPPVYAPNGGTFHNGLIYWGELH
;
A
#
# COMPACT_ATOMS: atom_id res chain seq x y z
N MET A 1 19.40 82.54 -3.50
CA MET A 1 18.25 81.91 -2.87
C MET A 1 18.03 80.54 -3.56
N GLY A 2 18.66 79.50 -3.00
CA GLY A 2 18.53 78.13 -3.53
C GLY A 2 17.54 77.33 -2.64
N ARG A 3 16.52 76.75 -3.23
CA ARG A 3 15.59 75.85 -2.57
C ARG A 3 16.13 74.42 -2.66
N VAL A 4 16.38 73.83 -1.47
CA VAL A 4 16.69 72.40 -1.33
C VAL A 4 15.36 71.64 -1.28
N LEU A 5 15.13 70.77 -2.27
CA LEU A 5 14.02 69.80 -2.22
C LEU A 5 14.50 68.53 -1.52
N THR A 6 13.94 68.28 -0.35
CA THR A 6 14.13 67.02 0.37
C THR A 6 13.08 66.01 -0.10
N VAL A 7 13.52 64.97 -0.80
CA VAL A 7 12.65 63.84 -1.21
C VAL A 7 12.70 62.81 -0.06
N ALA A 8 11.61 62.70 0.67
CA ALA A 8 11.44 61.64 1.65
C ALA A 8 10.98 60.38 0.96
N GLY A 9 11.87 59.39 0.82
CA GLY A 9 11.53 58.07 0.31
C GLY A 9 10.86 57.26 1.41
N LEU A 10 9.56 56.93 1.25
CA LEU A 10 8.89 55.94 2.07
C LEU A 10 9.32 54.53 1.61
N LEU A 11 10.10 53.87 2.43
CA LEU A 11 10.34 52.42 2.29
C LEU A 11 9.09 51.66 2.77
N TYR A 12 8.32 51.13 1.84
CA TYR A 12 7.28 50.15 2.14
C TYR A 12 7.94 48.80 2.38
N LEU A 13 8.14 48.43 3.64
CA LEU A 13 8.44 47.07 4.03
C LEU A 13 7.15 46.26 3.91
N GLY A 14 6.94 45.61 2.75
CA GLY A 14 5.90 44.63 2.58
C GLY A 14 6.20 43.43 3.46
N LEU A 15 5.46 43.30 4.57
CA LEU A 15 5.40 42.07 5.33
C LEU A 15 4.70 40.99 4.40
N VAL A 16 5.52 40.18 3.77
CA VAL A 16 5.04 38.95 3.15
C VAL A 16 4.69 38.03 4.30
N SER A 17 3.44 38.06 4.76
CA SER A 17 2.91 37.00 5.60
C SER A 17 2.84 35.72 4.72
N ALA A 18 3.78 34.82 4.94
CA ALA A 18 3.66 33.47 4.43
C ALA A 18 2.36 32.90 5.00
N GLN A 19 1.31 32.84 4.19
CA GLN A 19 0.15 32.02 4.52
C GLN A 19 0.67 30.60 4.63
N VAL A 20 0.80 30.12 5.87
CA VAL A 20 0.91 28.69 6.13
C VAL A 20 -0.42 28.11 5.66
N GLY A 21 -0.45 27.64 4.41
CA GLY A 21 -1.60 26.91 3.90
C GLY A 21 -1.87 25.78 4.87
N ILE A 22 -3.13 25.65 5.30
CA ILE A 22 -3.58 24.48 6.05
C ILE A 22 -3.35 23.31 5.10
N VAL A 23 -2.27 22.56 5.32
CA VAL A 23 -1.99 21.35 4.60
C VAL A 23 -3.01 20.33 5.10
N SER A 24 -3.87 19.83 4.23
CA SER A 24 -4.76 18.71 4.58
C SER A 24 -3.94 17.57 5.17
N PRO A 25 -4.42 16.90 6.23
CA PRO A 25 -3.70 15.78 6.81
C PRO A 25 -3.43 14.73 5.73
N LEU A 26 -2.28 14.07 5.83
CA LEU A 26 -1.89 13.03 4.86
C LEU A 26 -2.74 11.78 5.03
N VAL A 27 -3.21 11.50 6.24
CA VAL A 27 -4.11 10.39 6.58
C VAL A 27 -5.32 10.93 7.32
N GLU A 28 -6.51 10.52 6.94
CA GLU A 28 -7.76 10.92 7.60
C GLU A 28 -8.71 9.75 7.80
N GLN A 29 -9.52 9.79 8.84
CA GLN A 29 -10.66 8.91 8.99
C GLN A 29 -11.67 9.19 7.88
N CYS A 30 -12.04 8.21 7.07
CA CYS A 30 -12.89 8.48 5.90
C CYS A 30 -14.07 7.53 5.70
N GLY A 31 -14.21 6.56 6.57
CA GLY A 31 -15.26 5.55 6.55
C GLY A 31 -15.54 5.04 7.96
N PRO A 32 -15.88 3.76 8.13
CA PRO A 32 -15.94 3.10 9.42
C PRO A 32 -14.65 3.29 10.24
N SER A 33 -14.71 3.09 11.54
CA SER A 33 -13.60 3.40 12.47
C SER A 33 -12.26 2.72 12.14
N ASN A 34 -12.30 1.62 11.38
CA ASN A 34 -11.13 0.86 10.94
C ASN A 34 -10.65 1.20 9.52
N VAL A 35 -11.21 2.25 8.88
CA VAL A 35 -10.86 2.67 7.52
C VAL A 35 -10.28 4.07 7.53
N VAL A 36 -9.10 4.23 6.96
CA VAL A 36 -8.45 5.52 6.74
C VAL A 36 -8.19 5.76 5.27
N CYS A 37 -8.27 7.02 4.86
CA CYS A 37 -7.90 7.45 3.52
C CYS A 37 -6.54 8.15 3.56
N VAL A 38 -5.70 7.82 2.61
CA VAL A 38 -4.43 8.48 2.39
C VAL A 38 -4.60 9.53 1.30
N ASN A 39 -4.16 10.74 1.57
CA ASN A 39 -4.17 11.80 0.57
C ASN A 39 -3.41 11.33 -0.69
N LYS A 40 -3.95 11.61 -1.86
CA LYS A 40 -3.33 11.23 -3.14
C LYS A 40 -1.88 11.71 -3.31
N TYR A 41 -1.48 12.72 -2.56
CA TYR A 41 -0.11 13.23 -2.54
C TYR A 41 0.78 12.53 -1.50
N ALA A 42 0.22 11.66 -0.65
CA ALA A 42 1.00 10.95 0.36
C ALA A 42 1.95 9.89 -0.22
N SER A 43 1.81 9.55 -1.50
CA SER A 43 2.80 8.73 -2.23
C SER A 43 4.14 9.48 -2.41
N VAL A 44 4.10 10.82 -2.32
CA VAL A 44 5.29 11.66 -2.30
C VAL A 44 5.42 12.23 -0.90
N MET A 45 6.31 11.65 -0.10
CA MET A 45 6.51 12.10 1.28
C MET A 45 6.98 13.55 1.31
N PRO A 46 6.42 14.39 2.21
CA PRO A 46 6.85 15.76 2.36
C PRO A 46 8.34 15.84 2.75
N TYR A 47 8.98 16.90 2.33
CA TYR A 47 10.35 17.18 2.74
C TYR A 47 10.46 17.18 4.28
N HIS A 48 11.54 16.58 4.81
CA HIS A 48 11.78 16.34 6.23
C HIS A 48 10.91 15.27 6.90
N PHE A 49 10.22 14.39 6.14
CA PHE A 49 9.69 13.20 6.80
C PHE A 49 10.84 12.39 7.41
N PHE A 50 10.55 11.76 8.53
CA PHE A 50 11.50 10.86 9.20
C PHE A 50 10.84 9.50 9.40
N ARG A 51 11.54 8.46 9.01
CA ARG A 51 11.21 7.07 9.33
C ARG A 51 12.43 6.43 9.98
N PRO A 52 12.29 5.87 11.19
CA PRO A 52 13.39 5.16 11.82
C PRO A 52 13.95 4.11 10.87
N PHE A 53 15.26 4.09 10.72
CA PHE A 53 15.95 3.05 9.97
C PHE A 53 16.50 2.04 10.98
N SER A 54 16.07 0.78 10.87
CA SER A 54 16.61 -0.31 11.66
C SER A 54 17.06 -1.42 10.73
N VAL A 55 18.34 -1.77 10.84
CA VAL A 55 18.93 -2.86 10.06
C VAL A 55 18.49 -4.23 10.58
N ASN A 56 18.00 -4.30 11.82
CA ASN A 56 17.78 -5.55 12.54
C ASN A 56 16.40 -5.71 13.16
N SER A 57 15.45 -4.83 12.92
CA SER A 57 14.16 -4.96 13.57
C SER A 57 13.03 -5.07 12.56
N SER A 58 12.21 -6.09 12.76
CA SER A 58 10.87 -6.21 12.22
C SER A 58 9.92 -5.10 12.69
N ASP A 59 10.37 -4.22 13.58
CA ASP A 59 9.55 -3.24 14.29
C ASP A 59 9.48 -1.89 13.62
N VAL A 60 10.16 -1.68 12.49
CA VAL A 60 10.03 -0.45 11.72
C VAL A 60 8.77 -0.53 10.90
N THR A 61 7.68 -0.14 11.50
CA THR A 61 6.39 -0.08 10.84
C THR A 61 6.25 1.23 10.06
N PHE A 62 5.42 1.21 9.04
CA PHE A 62 5.04 2.42 8.30
C PHE A 62 4.46 3.50 9.24
N SER A 63 3.79 3.08 10.29
CA SER A 63 3.23 3.93 11.34
C SER A 63 4.29 4.70 12.17
N ALA A 64 5.54 4.24 12.18
CA ALA A 64 6.64 4.97 12.81
C ALA A 64 7.16 6.16 11.98
N THR A 65 6.58 6.40 10.80
CA THR A 65 6.92 7.57 9.99
C THR A 65 6.41 8.84 10.67
N SER A 66 7.28 9.81 10.86
CA SER A 66 6.90 11.15 11.34
C SER A 66 7.00 12.17 10.21
N VAL A 67 6.04 13.08 10.18
CA VAL A 67 5.97 14.18 9.22
C VAL A 67 5.88 15.46 10.00
N PRO A 68 6.70 16.48 9.71
CA PRO A 68 6.64 17.76 10.39
C PRO A 68 5.23 18.36 10.30
N ASN A 69 4.69 18.76 11.46
CA ASN A 69 3.37 19.37 11.59
C ASN A 69 2.18 18.49 11.17
N ASP A 70 2.38 17.17 10.98
CA ASP A 70 1.32 16.23 10.67
C ASP A 70 1.43 14.99 11.57
N THR A 71 0.45 14.82 12.46
CA THR A 71 0.34 13.68 13.37
C THR A 71 -0.60 12.60 12.85
N SER A 72 -1.17 12.78 11.66
CA SER A 72 -2.21 11.92 11.11
C SER A 72 -1.74 10.50 10.81
N PHE A 73 -0.43 10.28 10.62
CA PHE A 73 0.14 8.94 10.45
C PHE A 73 -0.14 8.00 11.62
N GLY A 74 -0.38 8.53 12.81
CA GLY A 74 -0.79 7.73 13.97
C GLY A 74 -2.11 6.98 13.75
N LEU A 75 -2.98 7.44 12.84
CA LEU A 75 -4.24 6.77 12.50
C LEU A 75 -4.01 5.40 11.83
N LEU A 76 -2.86 5.20 11.18
CA LEU A 76 -2.53 3.91 10.57
C LEU A 76 -2.42 2.77 11.60
N ASN A 77 -2.04 3.08 12.84
CA ASN A 77 -1.90 2.07 13.91
C ASN A 77 -3.23 1.45 14.32
N SER A 78 -4.33 2.15 14.13
CA SER A 78 -5.68 1.71 14.51
C SER A 78 -6.55 1.35 13.32
N SER A 79 -6.01 1.39 12.10
CA SER A 79 -6.74 1.09 10.89
C SER A 79 -6.47 -0.33 10.39
N ASN A 80 -7.49 -0.96 9.85
CA ASN A 80 -7.41 -2.26 9.18
C ASN A 80 -7.32 -2.08 7.66
N PHE A 81 -7.88 -0.99 7.16
CA PHE A 81 -7.93 -0.70 5.72
C PHE A 81 -7.40 0.69 5.43
N VAL A 82 -6.54 0.77 4.42
CA VAL A 82 -5.95 2.01 3.91
C VAL A 82 -6.42 2.22 2.49
N VAL A 83 -7.09 3.33 2.25
CA VAL A 83 -7.74 3.65 0.99
C VAL A 83 -7.02 4.82 0.31
N TYR A 84 -6.59 4.63 -0.93
CA TYR A 84 -5.94 5.66 -1.75
C TYR A 84 -6.91 6.39 -2.69
N ASP A 85 -7.92 5.68 -3.20
CA ASP A 85 -9.04 6.27 -3.93
C ASP A 85 -10.29 6.17 -3.06
N ARG A 86 -10.64 7.28 -2.42
CA ARG A 86 -11.74 7.33 -1.45
C ARG A 86 -13.06 6.83 -2.04
N ALA A 87 -13.41 7.27 -3.25
CA ALA A 87 -14.69 6.93 -3.84
C ALA A 87 -14.80 5.42 -4.12
N ARG A 88 -13.82 4.87 -4.84
CA ARG A 88 -13.80 3.45 -5.19
C ARG A 88 -13.54 2.56 -3.99
N GLY A 89 -12.64 2.95 -3.10
CA GLY A 89 -12.30 2.16 -1.94
C GLY A 89 -13.47 2.00 -0.98
N LEU A 90 -14.21 3.07 -0.70
CA LEU A 90 -15.39 3.00 0.17
C LEU A 90 -16.55 2.25 -0.51
N GLU A 91 -16.70 2.35 -1.81
CA GLU A 91 -17.67 1.55 -2.56
C GLU A 91 -17.37 0.04 -2.44
N ILE A 92 -16.11 -0.35 -2.58
CA ILE A 92 -15.68 -1.76 -2.48
C ILE A 92 -15.81 -2.28 -1.05
N LEU A 93 -15.37 -1.49 -0.06
CA LEU A 93 -15.36 -1.90 1.34
C LEU A 93 -16.75 -1.91 1.97
N GLY A 94 -17.67 -1.08 1.48
CA GLY A 94 -18.99 -0.95 2.07
C GLY A 94 -19.00 -0.30 3.45
N SER A 95 -20.08 -0.54 4.20
CA SER A 95 -20.33 0.13 5.49
C SER A 95 -19.70 -0.57 6.70
N ALA A 96 -19.35 -1.83 6.59
CA ALA A 96 -18.79 -2.64 7.69
C ALA A 96 -17.73 -3.61 7.14
N PRO A 97 -16.57 -3.09 6.71
CA PRO A 97 -15.53 -3.96 6.15
C PRO A 97 -14.89 -4.80 7.25
N GLU A 98 -14.79 -6.07 6.97
CA GLU A 98 -14.14 -7.08 7.81
C GLU A 98 -13.09 -7.84 7.00
N TYR A 99 -12.16 -8.49 7.67
CA TYR A 99 -11.21 -9.41 7.04
C TYR A 99 -10.99 -10.60 7.95
N ASP A 100 -10.87 -11.78 7.33
CA ASP A 100 -10.63 -13.03 8.02
C ASP A 100 -9.38 -13.72 7.50
N LEU A 101 -8.69 -14.42 8.38
CA LEU A 101 -7.62 -15.36 8.01
C LEU A 101 -8.27 -16.65 7.53
N VAL A 102 -8.38 -16.84 6.21
CA VAL A 102 -9.02 -18.02 5.63
C VAL A 102 -8.12 -19.25 5.69
N PHE A 103 -6.83 -19.08 5.38
CA PHE A 103 -5.85 -20.19 5.39
C PHE A 103 -4.55 -19.77 6.07
N ASN A 104 -3.98 -20.68 6.87
CA ASN A 104 -2.63 -20.55 7.34
C ASN A 104 -1.72 -21.42 6.44
N VAL A 105 -1.07 -20.75 5.49
CA VAL A 105 -0.19 -21.41 4.52
C VAL A 105 1.27 -21.38 4.96
N SER A 106 2.10 -22.26 4.36
CA SER A 106 3.53 -22.30 4.60
C SER A 106 4.22 -20.96 4.29
N SER A 107 5.31 -20.66 4.98
CA SER A 107 6.18 -19.52 4.69
C SER A 107 6.86 -19.59 3.31
N ALA A 108 6.78 -20.73 2.61
CA ALA A 108 7.20 -20.85 1.22
C ALA A 108 6.25 -20.10 0.25
N VAL A 109 5.03 -19.79 0.67
CA VAL A 109 4.06 -19.03 -0.11
C VAL A 109 4.19 -17.56 0.23
N HIS A 110 4.88 -16.78 -0.60
CA HIS A 110 5.06 -15.36 -0.35
C HIS A 110 5.06 -14.46 -1.59
N GLU A 111 5.01 -15.05 -2.79
CA GLU A 111 5.03 -14.30 -4.04
C GLU A 111 4.08 -14.86 -5.10
N ALA A 112 3.93 -14.10 -6.18
CA ALA A 112 3.26 -14.51 -7.42
C ALA A 112 1.81 -15.02 -7.28
N PRO A 113 0.91 -14.35 -6.55
CA PRO A 113 -0.50 -14.71 -6.59
C PRO A 113 -1.08 -14.38 -7.97
N VAL A 114 -1.80 -15.34 -8.58
CA VAL A 114 -2.47 -15.15 -9.87
C VAL A 114 -3.94 -15.51 -9.76
N TYR A 115 -4.81 -14.54 -9.94
CA TYR A 115 -6.25 -14.79 -10.04
C TYR A 115 -6.64 -15.11 -11.47
N VAL A 116 -7.40 -16.20 -11.66
CA VAL A 116 -7.94 -16.64 -12.94
C VAL A 116 -9.45 -16.42 -12.95
N PRO A 117 -9.96 -15.34 -13.55
CA PRO A 117 -11.37 -14.97 -13.48
C PRO A 117 -12.31 -16.05 -14.06
N SER A 118 -11.91 -16.70 -15.16
CA SER A 118 -12.73 -17.73 -15.83
C SER A 118 -12.96 -18.98 -14.98
N LEU A 119 -12.08 -19.24 -14.01
CA LEU A 119 -12.18 -20.36 -13.07
C LEU A 119 -12.67 -19.92 -11.69
N ASN A 120 -12.66 -18.60 -11.40
CA ASN A 120 -12.82 -18.02 -10.08
C ASN A 120 -11.88 -18.67 -9.04
N LYS A 121 -10.59 -18.78 -9.41
CA LYS A 121 -9.55 -19.41 -8.59
C LYS A 121 -8.33 -18.52 -8.46
N LEU A 122 -7.71 -18.59 -7.29
CA LEU A 122 -6.44 -17.93 -6.99
C LEU A 122 -5.34 -18.98 -6.91
N PHE A 123 -4.31 -18.82 -7.73
CA PHE A 123 -3.11 -19.65 -7.72
C PHE A 123 -2.02 -18.94 -6.94
N LEU A 124 -1.37 -19.67 -6.02
CA LEU A 124 -0.29 -19.17 -5.19
C LEU A 124 0.96 -20.00 -5.47
N SER A 125 2.07 -19.33 -5.73
CA SER A 125 3.34 -20.01 -5.90
C SER A 125 3.97 -20.41 -4.59
N GLN A 126 4.78 -21.46 -4.61
CA GLN A 126 5.63 -21.85 -3.49
C GLN A 126 7.09 -21.84 -3.94
N LEU A 127 7.96 -21.17 -3.17
CA LEU A 127 9.39 -21.22 -3.37
C LEU A 127 9.96 -22.49 -2.72
N ALA A 128 10.54 -23.35 -3.52
CA ALA A 128 11.23 -24.54 -3.03
C ALA A 128 12.72 -24.26 -2.84
N PRO A 129 13.34 -24.76 -1.76
CA PRO A 129 14.78 -24.88 -1.73
C PRO A 129 15.25 -25.91 -2.76
N PRO A 130 16.39 -25.71 -3.42
CA PRO A 130 16.93 -26.71 -4.35
C PRO A 130 17.32 -28.02 -3.63
N PRO A 131 17.18 -29.20 -4.28
CA PRO A 131 16.46 -29.43 -5.54
C PRO A 131 15.00 -29.74 -5.28
N GLY A 132 14.08 -29.08 -5.96
CA GLY A 132 12.70 -29.53 -5.87
C GLY A 132 11.68 -28.60 -6.51
N TYR A 133 10.64 -29.24 -7.04
CA TYR A 133 9.42 -28.59 -7.43
C TYR A 133 8.42 -28.71 -6.27
N LEU A 134 7.79 -27.61 -5.90
CA LEU A 134 6.65 -27.67 -5.01
C LEU A 134 5.38 -27.45 -5.84
N PRO A 135 4.26 -28.12 -5.49
CA PRO A 135 2.99 -27.82 -6.10
C PRO A 135 2.60 -26.38 -5.83
N GLN A 136 1.90 -25.75 -6.75
CA GLN A 136 1.20 -24.49 -6.50
C GLN A 136 0.02 -24.78 -5.57
N LEU A 137 -0.33 -23.79 -4.73
CA LEU A 137 -1.58 -23.85 -3.99
C LEU A 137 -2.68 -23.17 -4.81
N VAL A 138 -3.87 -23.77 -4.78
CA VAL A 138 -5.04 -23.25 -5.46
C VAL A 138 -6.16 -23.03 -4.48
N VAL A 139 -6.60 -21.77 -4.36
CA VAL A 139 -7.79 -21.39 -3.61
C VAL A 139 -8.98 -21.40 -4.56
N ASP A 140 -9.96 -22.25 -4.31
CA ASP A 140 -11.22 -22.26 -5.05
C ASP A 140 -12.22 -21.32 -4.39
N LEU A 141 -12.49 -20.20 -5.07
CA LEU A 141 -13.41 -19.15 -4.61
C LEU A 141 -14.87 -19.43 -5.02
N ASN A 142 -15.15 -20.56 -5.70
CA ASN A 142 -16.53 -20.97 -5.97
C ASN A 142 -17.18 -21.68 -4.76
N GLN A 143 -16.41 -21.96 -3.74
CA GLN A 143 -16.88 -22.58 -2.50
C GLN A 143 -17.04 -21.51 -1.40
N ASP A 144 -17.98 -21.77 -0.49
CA ASP A 144 -18.17 -20.96 0.72
C ASP A 144 -18.26 -21.91 1.94
N PRO A 145 -17.25 -21.94 2.81
CA PRO A 145 -15.97 -21.22 2.73
C PRO A 145 -15.09 -21.69 1.57
N PRO A 146 -14.16 -20.84 1.08
CA PRO A 146 -13.20 -21.22 0.05
C PRO A 146 -12.39 -22.46 0.43
N THR A 147 -11.98 -23.24 -0.55
CA THR A 147 -11.15 -24.44 -0.31
C THR A 147 -9.74 -24.27 -0.85
N LEU A 148 -8.79 -24.95 -0.21
CA LEU A 148 -7.38 -24.94 -0.59
C LEU A 148 -6.99 -26.35 -1.08
N SER A 149 -6.29 -26.41 -2.21
CA SER A 149 -5.75 -27.63 -2.79
C SER A 149 -4.37 -27.40 -3.38
N GLU A 150 -3.68 -28.49 -3.70
CA GLU A 150 -2.40 -28.46 -4.40
C GLU A 150 -2.59 -28.75 -5.88
N PHE A 151 -1.76 -28.12 -6.71
CA PHE A 151 -1.70 -28.33 -8.14
C PHE A 151 -0.24 -28.38 -8.62
N LEU A 152 0.14 -29.46 -9.25
CA LEU A 152 1.43 -29.58 -9.93
C LEU A 152 1.21 -29.46 -11.43
N SER A 153 1.79 -28.42 -12.04
CA SER A 153 1.71 -28.21 -13.49
C SER A 153 2.52 -29.29 -14.27
N ASP A 154 2.15 -29.51 -15.52
CA ASP A 154 2.90 -30.34 -16.44
C ASP A 154 3.22 -29.52 -17.72
N PRO A 155 4.49 -29.19 -17.99
CA PRO A 155 5.67 -29.43 -17.14
C PRO A 155 5.60 -28.69 -15.80
N PRO A 156 6.28 -29.21 -14.76
CA PRO A 156 6.31 -28.54 -13.47
C PRO A 156 7.10 -27.23 -13.55
N VAL A 157 6.58 -26.19 -12.87
CA VAL A 157 7.23 -24.88 -12.79
C VAL A 157 8.09 -24.83 -11.53
N TYR A 158 9.35 -24.39 -11.68
CA TYR A 158 10.30 -24.31 -10.57
C TYR A 158 10.31 -22.92 -9.95
N ALA A 159 10.11 -22.86 -8.64
CA ALA A 159 10.20 -21.65 -7.83
C ALA A 159 9.62 -20.38 -8.51
N PRO A 160 8.34 -20.39 -8.89
CA PRO A 160 7.77 -19.25 -9.59
C PRO A 160 7.75 -18.01 -8.71
N ASN A 161 8.32 -16.92 -9.24
CA ASN A 161 8.45 -15.64 -8.58
C ASN A 161 7.89 -14.52 -9.47
N GLY A 162 6.61 -14.33 -9.42
CA GLY A 162 5.87 -13.44 -10.29
C GLY A 162 5.01 -14.21 -11.28
N GLY A 163 3.78 -13.78 -11.45
CA GLY A 163 2.85 -14.42 -12.36
C GLY A 163 1.78 -13.48 -12.87
N THR A 164 1.25 -13.78 -14.05
CA THR A 164 0.11 -13.08 -14.62
C THR A 164 -0.78 -14.02 -15.40
N PHE A 165 -2.08 -13.71 -15.43
CA PHE A 165 -3.04 -14.40 -16.27
C PHE A 165 -3.31 -13.57 -17.53
N HIS A 166 -3.14 -14.18 -18.69
CA HIS A 166 -3.43 -13.54 -19.97
C HIS A 166 -3.87 -14.58 -21.02
N ASN A 167 -4.93 -14.27 -21.76
CA ASN A 167 -5.44 -15.13 -22.84
C ASN A 167 -5.65 -16.62 -22.48
N GLY A 168 -6.17 -16.88 -21.27
CA GLY A 168 -6.46 -18.25 -20.81
C GLY A 168 -5.27 -19.00 -20.23
N LEU A 169 -4.09 -18.39 -20.16
CA LEU A 169 -2.85 -18.99 -19.67
C LEU A 169 -2.33 -18.23 -18.46
N ILE A 170 -1.67 -18.94 -17.55
CA ILE A 170 -0.87 -18.35 -16.48
C ILE A 170 0.59 -18.35 -16.94
N TYR A 171 1.21 -17.19 -16.91
CA TYR A 171 2.63 -16.99 -17.18
C TYR A 171 3.36 -16.83 -15.87
N TRP A 172 4.35 -17.65 -15.61
CA TRP A 172 5.19 -17.62 -14.43
C TRP A 172 6.61 -17.15 -14.78
N GLY A 173 7.18 -16.25 -13.96
CA GLY A 173 8.61 -15.99 -13.95
C GLY A 173 9.29 -17.01 -13.03
N GLU A 174 10.29 -17.74 -13.51
CA GLU A 174 11.07 -18.67 -12.71
C GLU A 174 12.35 -18.02 -12.20
N LEU A 175 12.76 -18.40 -10.98
CA LEU A 175 14.08 -18.08 -10.46
C LEU A 175 15.09 -19.12 -10.97
N HIS A 176 16.19 -18.67 -11.54
CA HIS A 176 17.35 -19.48 -11.98
C HIS A 176 18.56 -19.25 -11.09
#